data_babd255119a9be1d81f69b8d442f33a6
#
_entry.id   babd255119a9be1d81f69b8d442f33a6
#
_cell.length_a   1.000
_cell.length_b   1.000
_cell.length_c   1.000
_cell.angle_alpha   90.00
_cell.angle_beta   90.00
_cell.angle_gamma   90.00
#
_symmetry.space_group_name_H-M   'P 1'
#
loop_
_entity.id
_entity.type
_entity.pdbx_description
1 polymer ?
#
loop_
_entity_poly.entity_id
_entity_poly.type
_entity_poly.pdbx_seq_one_letter_code
_entity_poly.pdbx_strand_id
1 'polypeptide(L)'
;EQLATHNEPHFIGLWNPKDEPRTLSINSRKYEISLKKGGQTQALLYNLLSVNDCKPFVSRATVFGEKKGNVLIADEIHVLPIGDQAAHDDPKLPRYLFIGDSISGNYDRGLREALKGEFNLHHPPTNCGPARNGAKNIHHWLGAYEQPGRHWDVISFNFGHWNAGSDKASYQRDLETVIAALKKTKAKLIWVTTCPVPNGFPKAGSLSGKGNAPRRTSGVMQKYINPWALEVIKRHPDISTCDQWQFVKNNERGLFTDWWAGT
;
A
#
# COMPACT_ATOMS: atom_id res chain seq x y z
N GLU A 1 4.13 1.11 -25.89
CA GLU A 1 3.74 -0.30 -26.08
C GLU A 1 2.62 -0.58 -25.12
N GLN A 2 1.45 -0.91 -25.64
CA GLN A 2 0.34 -1.39 -24.84
C GLN A 2 0.81 -2.65 -24.11
N LEU A 3 0.68 -2.65 -22.79
CA LEU A 3 0.72 -3.89 -22.04
C LEU A 3 -0.36 -4.78 -22.64
N ALA A 4 0.08 -5.84 -23.31
CA ALA A 4 -0.84 -6.81 -23.85
C ALA A 4 -1.71 -7.32 -22.71
N THR A 5 -3.01 -7.30 -22.88
CA THR A 5 -3.94 -8.06 -22.04
C THR A 5 -3.68 -9.51 -22.41
N HIS A 6 -2.75 -10.13 -21.68
CA HIS A 6 -2.46 -11.53 -21.89
C HIS A 6 -3.64 -12.35 -21.38
N ASN A 7 -4.35 -12.98 -22.31
CA ASN A 7 -5.30 -14.06 -22.00
C ASN A 7 -4.60 -15.36 -21.57
N GLU A 8 -3.29 -15.30 -21.39
CA GLU A 8 -2.47 -16.45 -21.06
C GLU A 8 -2.54 -16.76 -19.54
N PRO A 9 -2.33 -18.02 -19.16
CA PRO A 9 -2.20 -18.39 -17.75
C PRO A 9 -1.14 -17.54 -17.06
N HIS A 10 -1.49 -16.93 -15.94
CA HIS A 10 -0.57 -16.10 -15.20
C HIS A 10 -0.66 -16.38 -13.69
N PHE A 11 0.44 -16.10 -13.01
CA PHE A 11 0.62 -16.36 -11.60
C PHE A 11 1.15 -15.10 -10.92
N ILE A 12 0.50 -14.66 -9.86
CA ILE A 12 0.87 -13.44 -9.13
C ILE A 12 1.32 -13.79 -7.73
N GLY A 13 2.42 -13.22 -7.31
CA GLY A 13 2.93 -13.44 -5.97
C GLY A 13 4.02 -12.46 -5.57
N LEU A 14 4.57 -12.68 -4.38
CA LEU A 14 5.72 -11.93 -3.90
C LEU A 14 6.99 -12.40 -4.60
N TRP A 15 7.72 -11.44 -5.17
CA TRP A 15 8.94 -11.66 -5.92
C TRP A 15 10.16 -11.78 -5.02
N ASN A 16 10.94 -12.82 -5.19
CA ASN A 16 12.21 -13.03 -4.52
C ASN A 16 13.36 -13.13 -5.53
N PRO A 17 13.98 -12.02 -5.90
CA PRO A 17 15.05 -12.00 -6.87
C PRO A 17 16.37 -12.58 -6.37
N LYS A 18 16.54 -12.69 -5.04
CA LYS A 18 17.76 -13.17 -4.40
C LYS A 18 17.78 -14.68 -4.16
N ASP A 19 16.64 -15.34 -4.31
CA ASP A 19 16.60 -16.79 -4.27
C ASP A 19 17.31 -17.36 -5.52
N GLU A 20 18.03 -18.45 -5.37
CA GLU A 20 18.61 -19.19 -6.48
C GLU A 20 18.14 -20.65 -6.43
N PRO A 21 17.26 -21.08 -7.36
CA PRO A 21 16.63 -20.29 -8.43
C PRO A 21 15.67 -19.23 -7.86
N ARG A 22 15.39 -18.17 -8.64
CA ARG A 22 14.42 -17.14 -8.28
C ARG A 22 13.07 -17.75 -7.96
N THR A 23 12.35 -17.17 -7.01
CA THR A 23 11.06 -17.72 -6.57
C THR A 23 9.94 -16.68 -6.57
N LEU A 24 8.73 -17.22 -6.70
CA LEU A 24 7.47 -16.50 -6.50
C LEU A 24 6.71 -17.14 -5.33
N SER A 25 6.35 -16.35 -4.33
CA SER A 25 5.53 -16.84 -3.21
C SER A 25 4.06 -16.50 -3.45
N ILE A 26 3.24 -17.53 -3.59
CA ILE A 26 1.78 -17.44 -3.78
C ILE A 26 1.12 -18.13 -2.60
N ASN A 27 0.32 -17.41 -1.80
CA ASN A 27 -0.37 -17.97 -0.64
C ASN A 27 0.58 -18.76 0.29
N SER A 28 1.73 -18.17 0.60
CA SER A 28 2.80 -18.75 1.44
C SER A 28 3.51 -19.98 0.86
N ARG A 29 3.17 -20.42 -0.34
CA ARG A 29 3.87 -21.48 -1.04
C ARG A 29 4.89 -20.89 -2.03
N LYS A 30 6.12 -21.35 -1.97
CA LYS A 30 7.20 -20.96 -2.91
C LYS A 30 7.14 -21.80 -4.17
N TYR A 31 7.27 -21.13 -5.30
CA TYR A 31 7.43 -21.73 -6.63
C TYR A 31 8.74 -21.24 -7.24
N GLU A 32 9.52 -22.14 -7.75
CA GLU A 32 10.71 -21.80 -8.54
C GLU A 32 10.29 -21.25 -9.89
N ILE A 33 11.08 -20.29 -10.41
CA ILE A 33 10.85 -19.70 -11.71
C ILE A 33 11.95 -20.11 -12.66
N SER A 34 11.55 -20.72 -13.75
CA SER A 34 12.44 -21.06 -14.87
C SER A 34 12.03 -20.25 -16.10
N LEU A 35 12.91 -19.37 -16.57
CA LEU A 35 12.65 -18.60 -17.77
C LEU A 35 12.85 -19.49 -19.01
N LYS A 36 11.89 -19.49 -19.93
CA LYS A 36 12.06 -20.15 -21.23
C LYS A 36 13.20 -19.49 -22.01
N LYS A 37 13.83 -20.26 -22.89
CA LYS A 37 14.85 -19.73 -23.81
C LYS A 37 14.22 -18.62 -24.68
N GLY A 38 14.73 -17.40 -24.54
CA GLY A 38 14.18 -16.22 -25.19
C GLY A 38 13.07 -15.49 -24.40
N GLY A 39 12.69 -16.01 -23.23
CA GLY A 39 11.76 -15.36 -22.32
C GLY A 39 12.34 -14.05 -21.78
N GLN A 40 11.45 -13.09 -21.51
CA GLN A 40 11.83 -11.75 -21.07
C GLN A 40 11.42 -11.51 -19.63
N THR A 41 12.24 -10.76 -18.93
CA THR A 41 11.90 -10.21 -17.61
C THR A 41 11.91 -8.69 -17.70
N GLN A 42 10.76 -8.08 -17.43
CA GLN A 42 10.61 -6.63 -17.45
C GLN A 42 10.37 -6.11 -16.03
N ALA A 43 11.16 -5.14 -15.63
CA ALA A 43 10.88 -4.38 -14.42
C ALA A 43 9.97 -3.20 -14.80
N LEU A 44 8.71 -3.28 -14.37
CA LEU A 44 7.74 -2.22 -14.59
C LEU A 44 7.77 -1.21 -13.43
N LEU A 45 8.95 -0.99 -12.88
CA LEU A 45 9.16 -0.17 -11.71
C LEU A 45 9.79 1.17 -12.09
N TYR A 46 9.22 2.22 -11.52
CA TYR A 46 9.78 3.56 -11.65
C TYR A 46 11.20 3.62 -11.06
N ASN A 47 12.16 4.11 -11.85
CA ASN A 47 13.57 4.24 -11.48
C ASN A 47 14.31 2.94 -11.09
N LEU A 48 13.77 1.77 -11.37
CA LEU A 48 14.53 0.55 -11.23
C LEU A 48 15.26 0.20 -12.52
N LEU A 49 16.56 0.01 -12.40
CA LEU A 49 17.44 -0.26 -13.52
C LEU A 49 17.41 -1.75 -13.90
N SER A 50 17.06 -2.61 -12.96
CA SER A 50 16.93 -4.04 -13.18
C SER A 50 15.94 -4.72 -12.23
N VAL A 51 15.49 -5.90 -12.61
CA VAL A 51 14.63 -6.74 -11.77
C VAL A 51 15.32 -7.15 -10.46
N ASN A 52 16.65 -7.23 -10.48
CA ASN A 52 17.45 -7.60 -9.31
C ASN A 52 17.50 -6.51 -8.24
N ASP A 53 17.21 -5.26 -8.62
CA ASP A 53 17.13 -4.13 -7.69
C ASP A 53 15.81 -4.11 -6.89
N CYS A 54 14.84 -4.95 -7.29
CA CYS A 54 13.59 -5.09 -6.57
C CYS A 54 13.84 -5.71 -5.19
N LYS A 55 13.41 -5.02 -4.14
CA LYS A 55 13.55 -5.52 -2.78
C LYS A 55 12.67 -6.76 -2.57
N PRO A 56 13.21 -7.83 -1.97
CA PRO A 56 12.41 -8.99 -1.55
C PRO A 56 11.23 -8.54 -0.68
N PHE A 57 10.08 -9.17 -0.85
CA PHE A 57 8.82 -8.90 -0.11
C PHE A 57 8.23 -7.49 -0.28
N VAL A 58 8.85 -6.63 -1.08
CA VAL A 58 8.39 -5.27 -1.37
C VAL A 58 7.84 -5.15 -2.79
N SER A 59 8.14 -6.12 -3.64
CA SER A 59 7.67 -6.16 -5.01
C SER A 59 6.82 -7.40 -5.25
N ARG A 60 5.84 -7.26 -6.12
CA ARG A 60 5.11 -8.40 -6.68
C ARG A 60 5.59 -8.67 -8.09
N ALA A 61 5.48 -9.91 -8.51
CA ALA A 61 5.65 -10.27 -9.89
C ALA A 61 4.41 -10.95 -10.43
N THR A 62 4.11 -10.71 -11.69
CA THR A 62 3.21 -11.52 -12.50
C THR A 62 4.08 -12.36 -13.44
N VAL A 63 3.94 -13.66 -13.33
CA VAL A 63 4.62 -14.63 -14.18
C VAL A 63 3.62 -15.14 -15.19
N PHE A 64 3.87 -14.90 -16.46
CA PHE A 64 3.09 -15.44 -17.58
C PHE A 64 3.76 -16.70 -18.07
N GLY A 65 3.00 -17.79 -18.20
CA GLY A 65 3.53 -19.08 -18.60
C GLY A 65 2.81 -20.25 -17.96
N GLU A 66 3.47 -21.41 -17.94
CA GLU A 66 2.90 -22.66 -17.48
C GLU A 66 3.40 -23.05 -16.09
N LYS A 67 2.56 -23.76 -15.36
CA LYS A 67 2.94 -24.38 -14.09
C LYS A 67 3.16 -25.88 -14.26
N LYS A 68 4.36 -26.34 -13.90
CA LYS A 68 4.70 -27.78 -13.84
C LYS A 68 5.19 -28.14 -12.43
N GLY A 69 4.31 -28.78 -11.66
CA GLY A 69 4.62 -29.12 -10.27
C GLY A 69 4.86 -27.87 -9.41
N ASN A 70 6.08 -27.72 -8.92
CA ASN A 70 6.51 -26.57 -8.11
C ASN A 70 7.33 -25.54 -8.90
N VAL A 71 7.36 -25.68 -10.23
CA VAL A 71 8.11 -24.78 -11.12
C VAL A 71 7.11 -24.00 -12.00
N LEU A 72 7.32 -22.70 -12.09
CA LEU A 72 6.67 -21.82 -13.06
C LEU A 72 7.61 -21.65 -14.25
N ILE A 73 7.20 -22.14 -15.42
CA ILE A 73 7.97 -22.00 -16.65
C ILE A 73 7.50 -20.71 -17.32
N ALA A 74 8.30 -19.67 -17.17
CA ALA A 74 7.93 -18.32 -17.55
C ALA A 74 8.29 -18.00 -18.99
N ASP A 75 7.32 -17.50 -19.75
CA ASP A 75 7.52 -16.80 -21.01
C ASP A 75 7.92 -15.35 -20.76
N GLU A 76 7.25 -14.72 -19.79
CA GLU A 76 7.47 -13.33 -19.42
C GLU A 76 7.26 -13.13 -17.92
N ILE A 77 8.03 -12.25 -17.33
CA ILE A 77 7.93 -11.87 -15.91
C ILE A 77 7.82 -10.34 -15.83
N HIS A 78 6.70 -9.85 -15.31
CA HIS A 78 6.51 -8.45 -14.98
C HIS A 78 6.68 -8.24 -13.50
N VAL A 79 7.72 -7.53 -13.09
CA VAL A 79 7.92 -7.17 -11.69
C VAL A 79 7.30 -5.81 -11.44
N LEU A 80 6.36 -5.78 -10.51
CA LEU A 80 5.57 -4.60 -10.16
C LEU A 80 5.96 -4.12 -8.76
N PRO A 81 5.93 -2.81 -8.52
CA PRO A 81 6.05 -2.31 -7.16
C PRO A 81 4.86 -2.79 -6.33
N ILE A 82 5.04 -2.69 -5.02
CA ILE A 82 3.95 -2.90 -4.08
C ILE A 82 2.82 -1.91 -4.39
N GLY A 83 1.61 -2.46 -4.57
CA GLY A 83 0.41 -1.68 -4.85
C GLY A 83 0.07 -1.53 -6.34
N ASP A 84 1.04 -1.69 -7.24
CA ASP A 84 0.77 -1.60 -8.68
C ASP A 84 0.50 -2.98 -9.28
N GLN A 85 -0.74 -3.23 -9.69
CA GLN A 85 -1.20 -4.45 -10.34
C GLN A 85 -1.86 -4.12 -11.69
N ALA A 86 -1.30 -3.17 -12.42
CA ALA A 86 -1.88 -2.65 -13.64
C ALA A 86 -2.20 -3.70 -14.72
N ALA A 87 -1.56 -4.87 -14.67
CA ALA A 87 -1.89 -5.99 -15.56
C ALA A 87 -3.31 -6.54 -15.38
N HIS A 88 -3.97 -6.20 -14.26
CA HIS A 88 -5.35 -6.61 -13.96
C HIS A 88 -6.34 -5.47 -13.96
N ASP A 89 -5.89 -4.27 -14.30
CA ASP A 89 -6.73 -3.09 -14.34
C ASP A 89 -7.66 -3.16 -15.56
N ASP A 90 -8.92 -2.80 -15.36
CA ASP A 90 -9.81 -2.47 -16.45
C ASP A 90 -9.38 -1.11 -17.02
N PRO A 91 -8.95 -1.02 -18.27
CA PRO A 91 -8.46 0.23 -18.86
C PRO A 91 -9.53 1.33 -18.94
N LYS A 92 -10.80 1.00 -18.73
CA LYS A 92 -11.92 1.96 -18.70
C LYS A 92 -12.13 2.60 -17.35
N LEU A 93 -11.54 2.04 -16.29
CA LEU A 93 -11.75 2.52 -14.93
C LEU A 93 -10.55 3.35 -14.45
N PRO A 94 -10.79 4.42 -13.67
CA PRO A 94 -9.73 5.17 -13.04
C PRO A 94 -8.98 4.33 -12.00
N ARG A 95 -7.72 4.69 -11.74
CA ARG A 95 -6.85 4.00 -10.79
C ARG A 95 -6.81 4.72 -9.45
N TYR A 96 -7.09 3.99 -8.39
CA TYR A 96 -7.08 4.50 -7.02
C TYR A 96 -6.11 3.72 -6.15
N LEU A 97 -5.10 4.41 -5.63
CA LEU A 97 -4.14 3.88 -4.65
C LEU A 97 -4.51 4.38 -3.25
N PHE A 98 -4.76 3.47 -2.31
CA PHE A 98 -4.92 3.83 -0.91
C PHE A 98 -3.74 3.32 -0.08
N ILE A 99 -3.07 4.25 0.62
CA ILE A 99 -1.84 4.02 1.37
C ILE A 99 -2.14 4.13 2.86
N GLY A 100 -1.84 3.07 3.61
CA GLY A 100 -2.05 3.10 5.05
C GLY A 100 -1.49 1.88 5.75
N ASP A 101 -1.79 1.76 7.04
CA ASP A 101 -1.33 0.67 7.88
C ASP A 101 -2.33 -0.52 7.88
N SER A 102 -2.27 -1.37 8.90
CA SER A 102 -3.15 -2.53 9.03
C SER A 102 -4.64 -2.18 9.06
N ILE A 103 -5.01 -0.95 9.44
CA ILE A 103 -6.40 -0.51 9.44
C ILE A 103 -6.90 -0.38 8.00
N SER A 104 -6.09 0.20 7.10
CA SER A 104 -6.44 0.23 5.68
C SER A 104 -6.53 -1.17 5.08
N GLY A 105 -5.64 -2.07 5.48
CA GLY A 105 -5.72 -3.48 5.10
C GLY A 105 -7.00 -4.18 5.59
N ASN A 106 -7.51 -3.81 6.77
CA ASN A 106 -8.73 -4.40 7.32
C ASN A 106 -10.00 -3.96 6.55
N TYR A 107 -10.05 -2.71 6.09
CA TYR A 107 -11.21 -2.25 5.31
C TYR A 107 -11.05 -2.43 3.79
N ASP A 108 -9.93 -2.96 3.31
CA ASP A 108 -9.64 -3.18 1.88
C ASP A 108 -10.77 -3.93 1.18
N ARG A 109 -11.23 -5.03 1.77
CA ARG A 109 -12.32 -5.82 1.19
C ARG A 109 -13.61 -5.01 1.03
N GLY A 110 -14.02 -4.29 2.08
CA GLY A 110 -15.22 -3.47 2.03
C GLY A 110 -15.13 -2.33 1.01
N LEU A 111 -13.94 -1.71 0.91
CA LEU A 111 -13.69 -0.66 -0.07
C LEU A 111 -13.74 -1.20 -1.50
N ARG A 112 -13.20 -2.40 -1.75
CA ARG A 112 -13.27 -3.06 -3.07
C ARG A 112 -14.70 -3.42 -3.45
N GLU A 113 -15.49 -3.88 -2.50
CA GLU A 113 -16.91 -4.17 -2.74
C GLU A 113 -17.70 -2.89 -3.03
N ALA A 114 -17.45 -1.83 -2.27
CA ALA A 114 -18.16 -0.55 -2.41
C ALA A 114 -17.84 0.18 -3.73
N LEU A 115 -16.62 0.05 -4.23
CA LEU A 115 -16.15 0.75 -5.44
C LEU A 115 -15.97 -0.19 -6.65
N LYS A 116 -16.57 -1.38 -6.58
CA LYS A 116 -16.52 -2.36 -7.66
C LYS A 116 -17.13 -1.80 -8.95
N GLY A 117 -16.36 -1.83 -10.03
CA GLY A 117 -16.78 -1.31 -11.33
C GLY A 117 -16.65 0.22 -11.45
N GLU A 118 -16.17 0.91 -10.42
CA GLU A 118 -15.91 2.35 -10.46
C GLU A 118 -14.42 2.68 -10.50
N PHE A 119 -13.59 1.86 -9.84
CA PHE A 119 -12.14 2.06 -9.76
C PHE A 119 -11.35 0.75 -9.85
N ASN A 120 -10.16 0.85 -10.40
CA ASN A 120 -9.09 -0.10 -10.19
C ASN A 120 -8.42 0.22 -8.85
N LEU A 121 -8.71 -0.58 -7.82
CA LEU A 121 -8.24 -0.32 -6.45
C LEU A 121 -6.94 -1.03 -6.15
N HIS A 122 -5.98 -0.25 -5.65
CA HIS A 122 -4.65 -0.71 -5.28
C HIS A 122 -4.32 -0.35 -3.85
N HIS A 123 -3.66 -1.26 -3.15
CA HIS A 123 -3.08 -1.05 -1.83
C HIS A 123 -1.67 -1.64 -1.82
N PRO A 124 -0.66 -0.97 -1.25
CA PRO A 124 0.63 -1.62 -1.03
C PRO A 124 0.44 -2.93 -0.26
N PRO A 125 0.92 -4.10 -0.75
CA PRO A 125 0.70 -5.39 -0.08
C PRO A 125 1.57 -5.53 1.18
N THR A 126 1.72 -4.44 1.91
CA THR A 126 2.45 -4.32 3.15
C THR A 126 1.77 -3.33 4.06
N ASN A 127 2.00 -3.46 5.35
CA ASN A 127 1.69 -2.41 6.30
C ASN A 127 2.62 -1.22 6.04
N CYS A 128 2.06 -0.07 5.62
CA CYS A 128 2.87 1.10 5.27
C CYS A 128 3.56 1.74 6.48
N GLY A 129 3.07 1.45 7.69
CA GLY A 129 3.72 1.82 8.94
C GLY A 129 3.79 3.34 9.21
N PRO A 130 4.88 3.82 9.81
CA PRO A 130 5.05 5.24 10.14
C PRO A 130 5.39 6.09 8.90
N ALA A 131 5.18 7.41 9.00
CA ALA A 131 5.46 8.37 7.92
C ALA A 131 6.90 8.27 7.39
N ARG A 132 7.89 8.01 8.25
CA ARG A 132 9.29 7.80 7.82
C ARG A 132 9.45 6.59 6.90
N ASN A 133 8.61 5.55 7.08
CA ASN A 133 8.61 4.41 6.17
C ASN A 133 7.99 4.80 4.83
N GLY A 134 6.94 5.62 4.86
CA GLY A 134 6.38 6.26 3.68
C GLY A 134 7.43 7.07 2.93
N ALA A 135 8.13 7.97 3.60
CA ALA A 135 9.19 8.79 3.01
C ALA A 135 10.28 7.97 2.30
N LYS A 136 10.59 6.78 2.84
CA LYS A 136 11.59 5.88 2.24
C LYS A 136 11.08 5.06 1.06
N ASN A 137 9.80 4.69 1.06
CA ASN A 137 9.28 3.68 0.16
C ASN A 137 8.19 4.19 -0.79
N ILE A 138 7.79 5.46 -0.68
CA ILE A 138 6.70 6.01 -1.48
C ILE A 138 6.90 5.80 -2.98
N HIS A 139 8.12 5.93 -3.48
CA HIS A 139 8.45 5.74 -4.89
C HIS A 139 8.20 4.29 -5.36
N HIS A 140 8.37 3.29 -4.46
CA HIS A 140 8.04 1.90 -4.77
C HIS A 140 6.53 1.68 -4.82
N TRP A 141 5.79 2.36 -3.94
CA TRP A 141 4.33 2.22 -3.89
C TRP A 141 3.64 2.93 -5.05
N LEU A 142 4.21 4.03 -5.52
CA LEU A 142 3.69 4.77 -6.68
C LEU A 142 3.96 4.04 -8.00
N GLY A 143 5.00 3.23 -8.06
CA GLY A 143 5.35 2.48 -9.25
C GLY A 143 5.69 3.34 -10.45
N ALA A 144 5.44 2.79 -11.61
CA ALA A 144 5.76 3.41 -12.90
C ALA A 144 4.67 4.38 -13.38
N TYR A 145 4.13 5.22 -12.49
CA TYR A 145 2.97 6.07 -12.75
C TYR A 145 3.15 7.05 -13.93
N GLU A 146 4.38 7.31 -14.35
CA GLU A 146 4.66 8.17 -15.52
C GLU A 146 4.50 7.44 -16.85
N GLN A 147 4.38 6.11 -16.82
CA GLN A 147 4.17 5.35 -18.04
C GLN A 147 2.70 5.43 -18.50
N PRO A 148 2.45 5.35 -19.80
CA PRO A 148 1.09 5.33 -20.35
C PRO A 148 0.20 4.27 -19.69
N GLY A 149 -1.00 4.66 -19.29
CA GLY A 149 -1.98 3.78 -18.63
C GLY A 149 -1.66 3.42 -17.18
N ARG A 150 -0.63 4.03 -16.56
CA ARG A 150 -0.23 3.75 -15.19
C ARG A 150 -0.37 4.92 -14.23
N HIS A 151 -0.86 6.04 -14.71
CA HIS A 151 -1.13 7.20 -13.85
C HIS A 151 -2.13 6.85 -12.75
N TRP A 152 -2.02 7.54 -11.64
CA TRP A 152 -3.00 7.47 -10.56
C TRP A 152 -4.00 8.61 -10.73
N ASP A 153 -5.30 8.30 -10.65
CA ASP A 153 -6.36 9.30 -10.66
C ASP A 153 -6.64 9.81 -9.25
N VAL A 154 -6.64 8.89 -8.29
CA VAL A 154 -6.87 9.19 -6.87
C VAL A 154 -5.82 8.50 -6.02
N ILE A 155 -5.31 9.21 -5.02
CA ILE A 155 -4.48 8.61 -3.97
C ILE A 155 -5.00 9.08 -2.61
N SER A 156 -5.41 8.13 -1.76
CA SER A 156 -5.63 8.42 -0.35
C SER A 156 -4.48 7.93 0.51
N PHE A 157 -4.19 8.63 1.60
CA PHE A 157 -3.08 8.25 2.47
C PHE A 157 -3.35 8.58 3.93
N ASN A 158 -2.83 7.71 4.81
CA ASN A 158 -2.82 7.88 6.26
C ASN A 158 -1.49 7.39 6.83
N PHE A 159 -0.93 8.15 7.76
CA PHE A 159 0.22 7.77 8.57
C PHE A 159 -0.07 8.17 10.01
N GLY A 160 -0.77 7.30 10.73
CA GLY A 160 -1.32 7.59 12.04
C GLY A 160 -0.71 6.80 13.19
N HIS A 161 -1.32 5.69 13.54
CA HIS A 161 -1.04 4.92 14.76
C HIS A 161 0.41 4.53 14.94
N TRP A 162 1.15 4.26 13.87
CA TRP A 162 2.56 3.92 13.92
C TRP A 162 3.48 5.09 14.27
N ASN A 163 2.93 6.32 14.30
CA ASN A 163 3.67 7.54 14.67
C ASN A 163 3.43 7.95 16.14
N ALA A 164 2.73 7.14 16.92
CA ALA A 164 2.39 7.46 18.31
C ALA A 164 3.60 7.74 19.23
N GLY A 165 4.79 7.36 18.84
CA GLY A 165 6.04 7.62 19.55
C GLY A 165 6.98 8.60 18.82
N SER A 166 6.54 9.20 17.71
CA SER A 166 7.33 10.17 16.96
C SER A 166 7.34 11.53 17.65
N ASP A 167 8.40 12.31 17.44
CA ASP A 167 8.37 13.74 17.68
C ASP A 167 7.68 14.46 16.51
N LYS A 168 7.12 15.65 16.82
CA LYS A 168 6.36 16.44 15.85
C LYS A 168 7.17 16.81 14.61
N ALA A 169 8.39 17.29 14.80
CA ALA A 169 9.19 17.81 13.71
C ALA A 169 9.57 16.70 12.71
N SER A 170 10.02 15.56 13.20
CA SER A 170 10.33 14.40 12.36
C SER A 170 9.10 13.88 11.63
N TYR A 171 7.97 13.75 12.35
CA TYR A 171 6.73 13.31 11.73
C TYR A 171 6.28 14.23 10.59
N GLN A 172 6.27 15.54 10.83
CA GLN A 172 5.85 16.51 9.83
C GLN A 172 6.79 16.55 8.63
N ARG A 173 8.11 16.50 8.85
CA ARG A 173 9.10 16.42 7.76
C ARG A 173 8.89 15.19 6.89
N ASP A 174 8.69 14.02 7.51
CA ASP A 174 8.51 12.78 6.80
C ASP A 174 7.17 12.78 6.01
N LEU A 175 6.11 13.36 6.58
CA LEU A 175 4.83 13.52 5.91
C LEU A 175 4.94 14.48 4.71
N GLU A 176 5.67 15.60 4.85
CA GLU A 176 5.96 16.52 3.72
C GLU A 176 6.72 15.81 2.59
N THR A 177 7.68 14.96 2.93
CA THR A 177 8.40 14.16 1.94
C THR A 177 7.47 13.25 1.15
N VAL A 178 6.53 12.60 1.85
CA VAL A 178 5.49 11.78 1.21
C VAL A 178 4.62 12.65 0.29
N ILE A 179 4.08 13.75 0.80
CA ILE A 179 3.21 14.64 0.03
C ILE A 179 3.89 15.17 -1.22
N ALA A 180 5.16 15.56 -1.10
CA ALA A 180 5.94 16.03 -2.25
C ALA A 180 6.06 14.97 -3.35
N ALA A 181 6.21 13.71 -2.98
CA ALA A 181 6.22 12.60 -3.93
C ALA A 181 4.83 12.34 -4.54
N LEU A 182 3.78 12.35 -3.70
CA LEU A 182 2.40 12.15 -4.15
C LEU A 182 1.98 13.22 -5.17
N LYS A 183 2.32 14.47 -4.94
CA LYS A 183 2.00 15.58 -5.85
C LYS A 183 2.61 15.44 -7.24
N LYS A 184 3.75 14.76 -7.37
CA LYS A 184 4.36 14.49 -8.68
C LYS A 184 3.47 13.60 -9.56
N THR A 185 2.62 12.78 -8.98
CA THR A 185 1.70 11.93 -9.73
C THR A 185 0.56 12.70 -10.42
N LYS A 186 0.29 13.92 -9.97
CA LYS A 186 -0.87 14.75 -10.38
C LYS A 186 -2.23 14.12 -10.05
N ALA A 187 -2.26 13.07 -9.25
CA ALA A 187 -3.49 12.45 -8.75
C ALA A 187 -4.26 13.41 -7.82
N LYS A 188 -5.56 13.21 -7.72
CA LYS A 188 -6.36 13.81 -6.66
C LYS A 188 -5.96 13.20 -5.32
N LEU A 189 -5.45 14.01 -4.41
CA LEU A 189 -4.97 13.56 -3.12
C LEU A 189 -6.04 13.70 -2.03
N ILE A 190 -6.14 12.67 -1.18
CA ILE A 190 -7.06 12.65 -0.04
C ILE A 190 -6.27 12.22 1.19
N TRP A 191 -6.12 13.11 2.16
CA TRP A 191 -5.63 12.74 3.47
C TRP A 191 -6.77 12.15 4.31
N VAL A 192 -6.51 10.98 4.92
CA VAL A 192 -7.47 10.31 5.80
C VAL A 192 -7.02 10.53 7.25
N THR A 193 -7.90 11.07 8.10
CA THR A 193 -7.58 11.22 9.53
C THR A 193 -7.44 9.86 10.21
N THR A 194 -6.54 9.79 11.18
CA THR A 194 -6.35 8.54 11.93
C THR A 194 -7.55 8.29 12.84
N CYS A 195 -8.19 7.14 12.67
CA CYS A 195 -9.36 6.76 13.45
C CYS A 195 -9.04 6.58 14.96
N PRO A 196 -10.03 6.69 15.84
CA PRO A 196 -9.87 6.35 17.25
C PRO A 196 -9.58 4.85 17.42
N VAL A 197 -9.19 4.45 18.62
CA VAL A 197 -9.04 3.05 19.04
C VAL A 197 -10.07 2.72 20.10
N PRO A 198 -10.50 1.45 20.25
CA PRO A 198 -11.44 1.05 21.28
C PRO A 198 -10.89 1.35 22.69
N ASN A 199 -11.78 1.58 23.65
CA ASN A 199 -11.41 1.73 25.04
C ASN A 199 -10.70 0.48 25.54
N GLY A 200 -9.57 0.68 26.24
CA GLY A 200 -8.76 -0.44 26.72
C GLY A 200 -7.82 -1.08 25.71
N PHE A 201 -7.80 -0.59 24.48
CA PHE A 201 -6.82 -1.02 23.48
C PHE A 201 -5.66 0.00 23.36
N PRO A 202 -4.41 -0.46 23.22
CA PRO A 202 -4.01 -1.86 23.31
C PRO A 202 -4.03 -2.35 24.75
N LYS A 203 -4.37 -3.62 24.95
CA LYS A 203 -4.14 -4.29 26.24
C LYS A 203 -2.67 -4.15 26.60
N ALA A 204 -2.38 -3.86 27.86
CA ALA A 204 -1.01 -3.76 28.33
C ALA A 204 -0.20 -4.98 27.87
N GLY A 205 0.90 -4.75 27.16
CA GLY A 205 1.75 -5.82 26.63
C GLY A 205 1.46 -6.33 25.22
N SER A 206 0.30 -6.06 24.63
CA SER A 206 -0.08 -6.64 23.34
C SER A 206 0.55 -5.98 22.11
N LEU A 207 1.05 -4.76 22.24
CA LEU A 207 1.77 -4.03 21.17
C LEU A 207 3.15 -3.58 21.64
N SER A 208 3.71 -4.26 22.60
CA SER A 208 5.00 -3.94 23.15
C SER A 208 6.14 -4.36 22.22
N GLY A 209 6.53 -3.48 21.34
CA GLY A 209 7.95 -3.33 21.10
C GLY A 209 8.57 -2.85 22.41
N LYS A 210 9.69 -3.43 22.82
CA LYS A 210 10.40 -3.19 24.08
C LYS A 210 10.35 -1.72 24.54
N GLY A 211 9.85 -1.51 25.75
CA GLY A 211 10.30 -0.46 26.67
C GLY A 211 9.55 0.84 26.73
N ASN A 212 8.86 1.33 25.74
CA ASN A 212 8.06 2.54 25.85
C ASN A 212 6.64 2.26 25.42
N ALA A 213 5.77 2.17 26.40
CA ALA A 213 4.38 1.82 26.24
C ALA A 213 3.76 2.41 24.99
N PRO A 214 3.05 1.61 24.26
CA PRO A 214 2.44 2.01 23.01
C PRO A 214 1.43 3.09 23.29
N ARG A 215 1.65 4.13 22.66
CA ARG A 215 0.90 5.34 22.77
C ARG A 215 -0.17 5.42 21.70
N ARG A 216 -0.55 4.26 21.18
CA ARG A 216 -1.64 4.13 20.20
C ARG A 216 -2.97 4.20 20.91
N THR A 217 -3.30 5.36 21.45
CA THR A 217 -4.58 5.62 22.11
C THR A 217 -5.35 6.69 21.34
N SER A 218 -6.68 6.68 21.48
CA SER A 218 -7.52 7.74 20.94
C SER A 218 -7.04 9.12 21.41
N GLY A 219 -6.68 9.27 22.67
CA GLY A 219 -6.19 10.53 23.21
C GLY A 219 -4.91 11.01 22.52
N VAL A 220 -3.96 10.12 22.22
CA VAL A 220 -2.73 10.48 21.50
C VAL A 220 -3.04 10.86 20.05
N MET A 221 -3.92 10.14 19.37
CA MET A 221 -4.31 10.46 18.01
C MET A 221 -5.01 11.81 17.93
N GLN A 222 -5.95 12.07 18.85
CA GLN A 222 -6.72 13.30 18.91
C GLN A 222 -5.87 14.51 19.27
N LYS A 223 -4.98 14.37 20.27
CA LYS A 223 -4.23 15.48 20.84
C LYS A 223 -2.97 15.82 20.05
N TYR A 224 -2.37 14.85 19.39
CA TYR A 224 -1.06 15.00 18.76
C TYR A 224 -1.07 14.64 17.27
N ILE A 225 -1.32 13.40 16.92
CA ILE A 225 -1.04 12.91 15.56
C ILE A 225 -1.94 13.56 14.51
N ASN A 226 -3.26 13.57 14.71
CA ASN A 226 -4.18 14.23 13.78
C ASN A 226 -3.95 15.74 13.69
N PRO A 227 -3.76 16.49 14.81
CA PRO A 227 -3.41 17.91 14.75
C PRO A 227 -2.08 18.18 14.04
N TRP A 228 -1.03 17.37 14.30
CA TRP A 228 0.26 17.55 13.62
C TRP A 228 0.17 17.30 12.10
N ALA A 229 -0.60 16.28 11.70
CA ALA A 229 -0.88 16.05 10.29
C ALA A 229 -1.68 17.20 9.68
N LEU A 230 -2.73 17.65 10.38
CA LEU A 230 -3.58 18.75 9.90
C LEU A 230 -2.80 20.05 9.67
N GLU A 231 -1.81 20.35 10.52
CA GLU A 231 -0.92 21.50 10.29
C GLU A 231 -0.14 21.38 8.99
N VAL A 232 0.29 20.16 8.62
CA VAL A 232 0.92 19.88 7.32
C VAL A 232 -0.10 20.05 6.20
N ILE A 233 -1.24 19.37 6.29
CA ILE A 233 -2.28 19.38 5.25
C ILE A 233 -2.79 20.78 4.95
N LYS A 234 -2.93 21.65 5.96
CA LYS A 234 -3.33 23.05 5.76
C LYS A 234 -2.39 23.86 4.86
N ARG A 235 -1.12 23.43 4.72
CA ARG A 235 -0.17 24.03 3.77
C ARG A 235 -0.38 23.58 2.33
N HIS A 236 -1.26 22.59 2.13
CA HIS A 236 -1.57 21.97 0.85
C HIS A 236 -3.08 21.99 0.59
N PRO A 237 -3.66 23.16 0.25
CA PRO A 237 -5.11 23.33 0.12
C PRO A 237 -5.74 22.51 -1.02
N ASP A 238 -4.93 21.96 -1.89
CA ASP A 238 -5.28 21.04 -2.97
C ASP A 238 -5.51 19.58 -2.48
N ILE A 239 -5.19 19.27 -1.21
CA ILE A 239 -5.42 17.97 -0.62
C ILE A 239 -6.75 17.95 0.12
N SER A 240 -7.67 17.10 -0.31
CA SER A 240 -8.96 16.89 0.38
C SER A 240 -8.74 16.10 1.68
N THR A 241 -9.64 16.28 2.64
CA THR A 241 -9.63 15.52 3.90
C THR A 241 -10.83 14.59 3.98
N CYS A 242 -10.56 13.31 4.27
CA CYS A 242 -11.58 12.35 4.70
C CYS A 242 -11.51 12.22 6.22
N ASP A 243 -12.50 12.72 6.92
CA ASP A 243 -12.53 12.71 8.39
C ASP A 243 -13.06 11.39 8.95
N GLN A 244 -12.23 10.35 8.82
CA GLN A 244 -12.51 9.03 9.39
C GLN A 244 -12.59 9.06 10.92
N TRP A 245 -11.85 9.97 11.58
CA TRP A 245 -11.93 10.13 13.02
C TRP A 245 -13.35 10.49 13.46
N GLN A 246 -13.91 11.55 12.88
CA GLN A 246 -15.24 12.00 13.26
C GLN A 246 -16.32 11.01 12.85
N PHE A 247 -16.14 10.37 11.69
CA PHE A 247 -17.06 9.33 11.24
C PHE A 247 -17.16 8.18 12.25
N VAL A 248 -16.03 7.65 12.71
CA VAL A 248 -16.01 6.57 13.70
C VAL A 248 -16.56 7.05 15.04
N LYS A 249 -16.19 8.25 15.51
CA LYS A 249 -16.71 8.82 16.76
C LYS A 249 -18.22 8.99 16.77
N ASN A 250 -18.80 9.38 15.66
CA ASN A 250 -20.25 9.55 15.54
C ASN A 250 -20.99 8.23 15.52
N ASN A 251 -20.34 7.14 15.13
CA ASN A 251 -20.98 5.85 14.94
C ASN A 251 -20.56 4.78 15.97
N GLU A 252 -19.64 5.10 16.90
CA GLU A 252 -19.06 4.13 17.84
C GLU A 252 -20.08 3.48 18.82
N ARG A 253 -21.26 4.08 19.01
CA ARG A 253 -22.28 3.61 19.97
C ARG A 253 -23.47 2.90 19.37
N GLY A 254 -23.60 2.89 18.06
CA GLY A 254 -24.92 2.63 17.51
C GLY A 254 -25.09 1.46 16.61
N LEU A 255 -24.08 1.01 15.92
CA LEU A 255 -24.31 0.09 14.83
C LEU A 255 -23.56 -1.22 14.90
N PHE A 256 -22.39 -1.28 15.52
CA PHE A 256 -21.57 -2.49 15.41
C PHE A 256 -20.64 -2.68 16.59
N THR A 257 -20.90 -3.70 17.39
CA THR A 257 -19.90 -4.34 18.23
C THR A 257 -18.70 -4.83 17.42
N ASP A 258 -18.89 -5.01 16.12
CA ASP A 258 -17.91 -5.59 15.18
C ASP A 258 -17.04 -4.55 14.45
N TRP A 259 -17.15 -3.28 14.77
CA TRP A 259 -16.29 -2.23 14.21
C TRP A 259 -14.83 -2.35 14.60
N TRP A 260 -14.57 -3.10 15.66
CA TRP A 260 -13.25 -3.25 16.24
C TRP A 260 -12.76 -4.68 16.02
N ALA A 261 -12.02 -4.90 14.94
CA ALA A 261 -11.43 -6.21 14.68
C ALA A 261 -10.58 -6.68 15.87
N GLY A 262 -10.90 -7.83 16.45
CA GLY A 262 -10.13 -8.47 17.52
C GLY A 262 -10.40 -7.95 18.93
N THR A 263 -11.55 -7.34 19.19
CA THR A 263 -12.01 -7.01 20.56
C THR A 263 -12.80 -8.15 21.20
#